data_e9f10e29af2dd8594cd774cfdd11e7cb
#
_entry.id   e9f10e29af2dd8594cd774cfdd11e7cb
#
_cell.length_a   1.000
_cell.length_b   1.000
_cell.length_c   1.000
_cell.angle_alpha   90.00
_cell.angle_beta   90.00
_cell.angle_gamma   90.00
#
_symmetry.space_group_name_H-M   'P 1'
#
loop_
_entity.id
_entity.type
_entity.pdbx_description
1 polymer ?
#
loop_
_entity_poly.entity_id
_entity_poly.type
_entity_poly.pdbx_seq_one_letter_code
_entity_poly.pdbx_strand_id
1 'polypeptide(L)'
;MADFLYLYRGSERVNAGLSPQQMQEYLGRFQAWIESLAKGGKLSACNCAPLSSGGRTIKGPKAIVADGPYAETKDLIGGYTVISAEDLDVATEIACGCPFLTVGGTVEIRPVINVKQAHER
;
A
#
# COMPACT_ATOMS: atom_id res chain seq x y z
N MET A 1 3.22 14.21 -14.07
CA MET A 1 3.63 13.34 -12.96
C MET A 1 3.07 11.95 -13.15
N ALA A 2 3.71 10.97 -12.57
CA ALA A 2 3.29 9.58 -12.68
C ALA A 2 2.68 9.11 -11.36
N ASP A 3 1.86 8.06 -11.44
CA ASP A 3 1.28 7.44 -10.27
C ASP A 3 2.12 6.24 -9.83
N PHE A 4 2.20 6.07 -8.52
CA PHE A 4 2.91 4.96 -7.87
C PHE A 4 2.01 4.34 -6.82
N LEU A 5 2.00 3.02 -6.78
CA LEU A 5 1.23 2.25 -5.82
C LEU A 5 2.16 1.81 -4.69
N TYR A 6 1.82 2.19 -3.47
CA TYR A 6 2.46 1.67 -2.27
C TYR A 6 1.65 0.48 -1.78
N LEU A 7 2.30 -0.65 -1.60
CA LEU A 7 1.69 -1.84 -1.04
C LEU A 7 2.31 -2.09 0.33
N TYR A 8 1.46 -2.22 1.35
CA TYR A 8 1.90 -2.43 2.73
C TYR A 8 1.86 -3.91 3.04
N ARG A 9 3.02 -4.50 3.31
CA ARG A 9 3.15 -5.92 3.60
C ARG A 9 3.52 -6.16 5.04
N GLY A 10 3.05 -7.28 5.60
CA GLY A 10 3.38 -7.68 6.95
C GLY A 10 2.51 -7.04 8.03
N SER A 11 1.33 -6.52 7.69
CA SER A 11 0.44 -5.85 8.64
C SER A 11 0.04 -6.78 9.80
N GLU A 12 -0.24 -8.05 9.53
CA GLU A 12 -0.64 -8.97 10.60
C GLU A 12 0.49 -9.18 11.60
N ARG A 13 1.73 -9.36 11.11
CA ARG A 13 2.89 -9.50 11.98
C ARG A 13 3.13 -8.25 12.80
N VAL A 14 3.03 -7.08 12.18
CA VAL A 14 3.17 -5.78 12.85
C VAL A 14 2.10 -5.63 13.92
N ASN A 15 0.84 -5.88 13.57
CA ASN A 15 -0.29 -5.72 14.49
C ASN A 15 -0.16 -6.64 15.70
N ALA A 16 0.31 -7.86 15.50
CA ALA A 16 0.51 -8.82 16.59
C ALA A 16 1.58 -8.36 17.58
N GLY A 17 2.53 -7.55 17.14
CA GLY A 17 3.61 -7.04 17.99
C GLY A 17 3.32 -5.74 18.72
N LEU A 18 2.18 -5.11 18.44
CA LEU A 18 1.83 -3.82 19.03
C LEU A 18 0.77 -3.96 20.13
N SER A 19 0.98 -3.25 21.25
CA SER A 19 -0.08 -3.09 22.25
C SER A 19 -1.21 -2.23 21.68
N PRO A 20 -2.42 -2.25 22.28
CA PRO A 20 -3.49 -1.37 21.83
C PRO A 20 -3.11 0.12 21.84
N GLN A 21 -2.34 0.56 22.82
CA GLN A 21 -1.88 1.94 22.90
C GLN A 21 -0.89 2.25 21.78
N GLN A 22 0.07 1.35 21.54
CA GLN A 22 1.04 1.51 20.46
C GLN A 22 0.35 1.53 19.10
N MET A 23 -0.66 0.69 18.89
CA MET A 23 -1.44 0.66 17.67
C MET A 23 -2.14 2.00 17.45
N GLN A 24 -2.76 2.56 18.50
CA GLN A 24 -3.46 3.84 18.40
C GLN A 24 -2.50 4.97 18.03
N GLU A 25 -1.33 5.01 18.65
CA GLU A 25 -0.30 6.00 18.36
C GLU A 25 0.20 5.89 16.91
N TYR A 26 0.46 4.67 16.47
CA TYR A 26 0.90 4.41 15.10
C TYR A 26 -0.17 4.84 14.09
N LEU A 27 -1.42 4.47 14.29
CA LEU A 27 -2.51 4.83 13.38
C LEU A 27 -2.69 6.34 13.30
N GLY A 28 -2.52 7.05 14.41
CA GLY A 28 -2.55 8.52 14.42
C GLY A 28 -1.44 9.14 13.58
N ARG A 29 -0.23 8.60 13.69
CA ARG A 29 0.91 9.05 12.87
C ARG A 29 0.70 8.74 11.39
N PHE A 30 0.17 7.56 11.09
CA PHE A 30 -0.11 7.16 9.71
C PHE A 30 -1.15 8.09 9.08
N GLN A 31 -2.23 8.37 9.80
CA GLN A 31 -3.27 9.27 9.32
C GLN A 31 -2.72 10.68 9.08
N ALA A 32 -1.89 11.19 10.00
CA ALA A 32 -1.26 12.50 9.84
C ALA A 32 -0.36 12.55 8.60
N TRP A 33 0.37 11.48 8.33
CA TRP A 33 1.22 11.38 7.15
C TRP A 33 0.38 11.40 5.85
N ILE A 34 -0.70 10.63 5.79
CA ILE A 34 -1.62 10.63 4.65
C ILE A 34 -2.22 12.02 4.44
N GLU A 35 -2.64 12.69 5.51
CA GLU A 35 -3.19 14.04 5.43
C GLU A 35 -2.16 15.03 4.87
N SER A 36 -0.89 14.90 5.27
CA SER A 36 0.17 15.76 4.76
C SER A 36 0.41 15.53 3.27
N LEU A 37 0.32 14.29 2.80
CA LEU A 37 0.42 13.98 1.37
C LEU A 37 -0.75 14.57 0.59
N ALA A 38 -1.95 14.50 1.14
CA ALA A 38 -3.13 15.06 0.51
C ALA A 38 -3.02 16.59 0.38
N LYS A 39 -2.58 17.26 1.45
CA LYS A 39 -2.38 18.72 1.45
C LYS A 39 -1.30 19.15 0.46
N GLY A 40 -0.27 18.33 0.28
CA GLY A 40 0.80 18.60 -0.67
C GLY A 40 0.46 18.24 -2.11
N GLY A 41 -0.75 17.77 -2.38
CA GLY A 41 -1.16 17.37 -3.72
C GLY A 41 -0.51 16.10 -4.24
N LYS A 42 0.06 15.30 -3.34
CA LYS A 42 0.80 14.08 -3.70
C LYS A 42 -0.06 12.83 -3.68
N LEU A 43 -1.24 12.90 -3.09
CA LEU A 43 -2.14 11.76 -3.00
C LEU A 43 -3.04 11.71 -4.23
N SER A 44 -3.09 10.55 -4.89
CA SER A 44 -3.96 10.35 -6.05
C SER A 44 -5.43 10.23 -5.61
N ALA A 45 -6.35 10.42 -6.57
CA ALA A 45 -7.79 10.45 -6.31
C ALA A 45 -8.35 9.17 -5.67
N CYS A 46 -7.75 8.01 -5.95
CA CYS A 46 -8.18 6.73 -5.37
C CYS A 46 -7.40 6.31 -4.14
N ASN A 47 -6.57 7.06 -3.74
CA ASN A 47 -5.69 7.31 -2.63
C ASN A 47 -5.28 6.19 -1.67
N CYS A 48 -6.11 5.70 -0.75
CA CYS A 48 -5.59 4.87 0.34
C CYS A 48 -6.71 4.07 0.98
N ALA A 49 -6.44 2.80 1.25
CA ALA A 49 -7.38 1.96 2.01
C ALA A 49 -6.67 0.79 2.69
N PRO A 50 -7.09 0.43 3.91
CA PRO A 50 -6.68 -0.84 4.50
C PRO A 50 -7.44 -1.99 3.84
N LEU A 51 -6.85 -3.18 3.85
CA LEU A 51 -7.46 -4.38 3.29
C LEU A 51 -7.70 -5.41 4.38
N SER A 52 -8.85 -6.09 4.30
CA SER A 52 -9.15 -7.22 5.15
C SER A 52 -8.23 -8.40 4.80
N SER A 53 -7.97 -9.26 5.77
CA SER A 53 -7.26 -10.52 5.53
C SER A 53 -8.11 -11.57 4.80
N GLY A 54 -9.42 -11.34 4.69
CA GLY A 54 -10.33 -12.22 3.96
C GLY A 54 -10.29 -11.98 2.45
N GLY A 55 -11.04 -12.75 1.72
CA GLY A 55 -11.18 -12.61 0.28
C GLY A 55 -11.19 -13.92 -0.44
N ARG A 56 -10.98 -13.86 -1.74
CA ARG A 56 -10.92 -15.05 -2.59
C ARG A 56 -9.90 -14.86 -3.69
N THR A 57 -9.38 -15.98 -4.17
CA THR A 57 -8.48 -16.01 -5.31
C THR A 57 -9.13 -16.84 -6.42
N ILE A 58 -9.13 -16.30 -7.63
CA ILE A 58 -9.67 -16.99 -8.82
C ILE A 58 -8.52 -17.25 -9.77
N LYS A 59 -8.33 -18.50 -10.14
CA LYS A 59 -7.21 -18.90 -11.00
C LYS A 59 -7.72 -19.31 -12.38
N GLY A 60 -7.14 -18.71 -13.43
CA GLY A 60 -7.46 -19.07 -14.81
C GLY A 60 -6.65 -20.26 -15.31
N PRO A 61 -6.98 -20.77 -16.51
CA PRO A 61 -8.02 -20.26 -17.41
C PRO A 61 -9.46 -20.66 -17.08
N LYS A 62 -9.67 -21.60 -16.15
CA LYS A 62 -10.99 -22.16 -15.86
C LYS A 62 -11.75 -21.44 -14.73
N ALA A 63 -11.23 -20.31 -14.28
CA ALA A 63 -11.84 -19.53 -13.19
C ALA A 63 -12.08 -20.37 -11.93
N ILE A 64 -11.05 -21.08 -11.47
CA ILE A 64 -11.11 -21.87 -10.23
C ILE A 64 -11.02 -20.94 -9.05
N VAL A 65 -12.05 -20.95 -8.19
CA VAL A 65 -12.16 -20.08 -7.02
C VAL A 65 -11.62 -20.80 -5.77
N ALA A 66 -10.75 -20.12 -5.04
CA ALA A 66 -10.26 -20.57 -3.76
C ALA A 66 -10.52 -19.50 -2.70
N ASP A 67 -10.74 -19.90 -1.46
CA ASP A 67 -10.92 -18.97 -0.36
C ASP A 67 -9.59 -18.32 0.01
N GLY A 68 -9.67 -17.04 0.38
CA GLY A 68 -8.53 -16.27 0.84
C GLY A 68 -7.79 -15.57 -0.28
N PRO A 69 -7.03 -14.52 0.07
CA PRO A 69 -6.16 -13.84 -0.88
C PRO A 69 -4.97 -14.74 -1.25
N TYR A 70 -4.41 -14.50 -2.43
CA TYR A 70 -3.21 -15.21 -2.85
C TYR A 70 -2.04 -14.81 -1.95
N ALA A 71 -1.49 -15.78 -1.23
CA ALA A 71 -0.38 -15.53 -0.34
C ALA A 71 0.53 -16.77 -0.29
N GLU A 72 1.67 -16.67 -0.95
CA GLU A 72 2.70 -17.68 -0.84
C GLU A 72 3.56 -17.47 0.40
N THR A 73 3.49 -16.29 1.00
CA THR A 73 4.28 -15.91 2.16
C THR A 73 3.37 -15.39 3.27
N LYS A 74 3.97 -15.23 4.47
CA LYS A 74 3.27 -14.68 5.63
C LYS A 74 2.99 -13.18 5.51
N ASP A 75 3.54 -12.53 4.49
CA ASP A 75 3.45 -11.09 4.34
C ASP A 75 2.35 -10.70 3.36
N LEU A 76 1.12 -10.86 3.80
CA LEU A 76 -0.06 -10.42 3.06
C LEU A 76 -0.03 -8.90 2.86
N ILE A 77 -0.62 -8.47 1.74
CA ILE A 77 -0.83 -7.03 1.50
C ILE A 77 -1.99 -6.58 2.38
N GLY A 78 -1.69 -5.74 3.37
CA GLY A 78 -2.67 -5.24 4.33
C GLY A 78 -3.28 -3.90 3.97
N GLY A 79 -2.83 -3.28 2.89
CA GLY A 79 -3.35 -1.99 2.46
C GLY A 79 -2.59 -1.43 1.27
N TYR A 80 -3.07 -0.31 0.77
CA TYR A 80 -2.42 0.38 -0.34
C TYR A 80 -2.60 1.89 -0.25
N THR A 81 -1.71 2.62 -0.92
CA THR A 81 -1.82 4.06 -1.14
C THR A 81 -1.37 4.35 -2.56
N VAL A 82 -2.10 5.20 -3.27
CA VAL A 82 -1.69 5.65 -4.60
C VAL A 82 -1.23 7.10 -4.49
N ILE A 83 0.01 7.37 -4.89
CA ILE A 83 0.59 8.70 -4.86
C ILE A 83 0.99 9.17 -6.25
N SER A 84 1.12 10.47 -6.40
CA SER A 84 1.65 11.10 -7.61
C SER A 84 3.03 11.67 -7.31
N ALA A 85 4.01 11.37 -8.14
CA ALA A 85 5.38 11.85 -8.01
C ALA A 85 6.01 12.00 -9.39
N GLU A 86 7.10 12.74 -9.48
CA GLU A 86 7.80 12.94 -10.76
C GLU A 86 8.40 11.65 -11.28
N ASP A 87 9.01 10.87 -10.39
CA ASP A 87 9.68 9.63 -10.77
C ASP A 87 9.74 8.67 -9.57
N LEU A 88 10.31 7.51 -9.79
CA LEU A 88 10.44 6.47 -8.77
C LEU A 88 11.31 6.92 -7.59
N ASP A 89 12.34 7.72 -7.84
CA ASP A 89 13.21 8.20 -6.77
C ASP A 89 12.47 9.12 -5.81
N VAL A 90 11.65 10.02 -6.33
CA VAL A 90 10.82 10.90 -5.51
C VAL A 90 9.76 10.08 -4.76
N ALA A 91 9.12 9.11 -5.43
CA ALA A 91 8.15 8.23 -4.78
C ALA A 91 8.80 7.44 -3.64
N THR A 92 10.04 7.00 -3.81
CA THR A 92 10.78 6.28 -2.79
C THR A 92 11.12 7.18 -1.60
N GLU A 93 11.54 8.41 -1.84
CA GLU A 93 11.79 9.38 -0.77
C GLU A 93 10.55 9.63 0.09
N ILE A 94 9.40 9.80 -0.57
CA ILE A 94 8.13 9.99 0.13
C ILE A 94 7.82 8.76 1.00
N ALA A 95 8.00 7.57 0.46
CA ALA A 95 7.74 6.31 1.18
C ALA A 95 8.65 6.14 2.39
N CYS A 96 9.88 6.65 2.35
CA CYS A 96 10.79 6.58 3.48
C CYS A 96 10.26 7.30 4.73
N GLY A 97 9.33 8.23 4.57
CA GLY A 97 8.65 8.91 5.68
C GLY A 97 7.42 8.19 6.21
N CYS A 98 7.08 7.02 5.67
CA CYS A 98 5.88 6.30 6.06
C CYS A 98 5.99 5.72 7.47
N PRO A 99 5.05 6.03 8.38
CA PRO A 99 5.09 5.51 9.75
C PRO A 99 5.03 3.99 9.86
N PHE A 100 4.53 3.29 8.84
CA PHE A 100 4.50 1.83 8.83
C PHE A 100 5.90 1.21 8.96
N LEU A 101 6.91 1.90 8.43
CA LEU A 101 8.30 1.47 8.55
C LEU A 101 8.78 1.50 10.01
N THR A 102 8.29 2.44 10.81
CA THR A 102 8.72 2.60 12.20
C THR A 102 8.24 1.47 13.11
N VAL A 103 7.24 0.72 12.68
CA VAL A 103 6.70 -0.43 13.43
C VAL A 103 7.09 -1.77 12.79
N GLY A 104 8.06 -1.76 11.88
CA GLY A 104 8.60 -2.96 11.26
C GLY A 104 7.88 -3.44 10.01
N GLY A 105 7.02 -2.63 9.44
CA GLY A 105 6.33 -2.97 8.20
C GLY A 105 7.21 -2.78 6.97
N THR A 106 6.74 -3.27 5.84
CA THR A 106 7.42 -3.18 4.54
C THR A 106 6.52 -2.45 3.56
N VAL A 107 7.09 -1.50 2.82
CA VAL A 107 6.40 -0.78 1.76
C VAL A 107 7.01 -1.19 0.43
N GLU A 108 6.21 -1.79 -0.43
CA GLU A 108 6.60 -2.12 -1.80
C GLU A 108 6.07 -1.04 -2.73
N ILE A 109 6.90 -0.51 -3.59
CA ILE A 109 6.52 0.57 -4.51
C ILE A 109 6.43 0.01 -5.93
N ARG A 110 5.27 0.18 -6.57
CA ARG A 110 5.04 -0.29 -7.93
C ARG A 110 4.61 0.89 -8.80
N PRO A 111 5.37 1.21 -9.86
CA PRO A 111 4.93 2.22 -10.82
C PRO A 111 3.62 1.77 -11.48
N VAL A 112 2.68 2.70 -11.63
CA VAL A 112 1.43 2.43 -12.33
C VAL A 112 1.63 2.74 -13.81
N ILE A 113 1.32 1.77 -14.67
CA ILE A 113 1.44 1.93 -16.12
C ILE A 113 0.14 2.54 -16.64
N ASN A 114 0.27 3.65 -17.37
CA ASN A 114 -0.86 4.20 -18.09
C ASN A 114 -0.98 3.43 -19.42
N VAL A 115 -1.90 2.48 -19.45
CA VAL A 115 -2.08 1.60 -20.60
C VAL A 115 -2.40 2.38 -21.89
N LYS A 116 -3.14 3.46 -21.76
CA LYS A 116 -3.46 4.30 -22.91
C LYS A 116 -2.21 4.94 -23.52
N GLN A 117 -1.34 5.50 -22.69
CA GLN A 117 -0.07 6.09 -23.15
C GLN A 117 0.89 5.01 -23.67
N ALA A 118 0.96 3.85 -23.03
CA ALA A 118 1.79 2.76 -23.45
C ALA A 118 1.35 2.23 -24.83
N HIS A 119 0.07 2.26 -25.11
CA HIS A 119 -0.50 1.78 -26.37
C HIS A 119 -0.26 2.74 -27.54
N GLU A 120 -0.09 4.01 -27.25
CA GLU A 120 0.16 5.07 -28.25
C GLU A 120 1.64 5.19 -28.65
N ARG A 121 2.52 4.48 -28.00
CA ARG A 121 3.98 4.52 -28.25
C ARG A 121 4.39 3.58 -29.37
#